data_d10640eae918849bd5d5e1e00bab828c
#
_entry.id   d10640eae918849bd5d5e1e00bab828c
#
_cell.length_a   1.000
_cell.length_b   1.000
_cell.length_c   1.000
_cell.angle_alpha   90.00
_cell.angle_beta   90.00
_cell.angle_gamma   90.00
#
_symmetry.space_group_name_H-M   'P 1'
#
loop_
_entity.id
_entity.type
_entity.pdbx_description
1 polymer ?
#
loop_
_entity_poly.entity_id
_entity_poly.type
_entity_poly.pdbx_seq_one_letter_code
_entity_poly.pdbx_strand_id
1 'polypeptide(L)'
;REGVRRWLQTYGNDASRQAYAEFAQRRAQFLQLLLKYRGLLQQNYASDASDAAKRERKQQLFAELRQEYEQLRKGWGGFTGYDRFFAQDLTNAHLAAVGAYNDLVPAFDALLAQSGGDFPKFYGEVKRIAAMPKGERDGALRGLQTARN
;
A
#
# COMPACT_ATOMS: atom_id res chain seq x y z
N ARG A 1 5.15 -10.56 3.26
CA ARG A 1 4.42 -10.50 4.55
C ARG A 1 4.12 -11.89 5.08
N GLU A 2 3.44 -12.74 4.32
CA GLU A 2 3.00 -14.06 4.75
C GLU A 2 4.19 -14.98 5.12
N GLY A 3 5.28 -14.97 4.35
CA GLY A 3 6.48 -15.74 4.69
C GLY A 3 7.09 -15.37 6.04
N VAL A 4 7.18 -14.07 6.35
CA VAL A 4 7.67 -13.59 7.66
C VAL A 4 6.73 -14.04 8.78
N ARG A 5 5.40 -13.92 8.56
CA ARG A 5 4.40 -14.36 9.54
C ARG A 5 4.55 -15.85 9.87
N ARG A 6 4.68 -16.72 8.85
CA ARG A 6 4.88 -18.16 9.04
C ARG A 6 6.19 -18.47 9.73
N TRP A 7 7.26 -17.80 9.34
CA TRP A 7 8.56 -17.96 9.98
C TRP A 7 8.49 -17.61 11.47
N LEU A 8 7.85 -16.49 11.82
CA LEU A 8 7.66 -16.07 13.20
C LEU A 8 6.75 -17.01 14.00
N GLN A 9 5.77 -17.66 13.36
CA GLN A 9 4.96 -18.69 14.02
C GLN A 9 5.78 -19.89 14.41
N THR A 10 6.74 -20.30 13.57
CA THR A 10 7.55 -21.51 13.80
C THR A 10 8.77 -21.22 14.69
N TYR A 11 9.45 -20.10 14.50
CA TYR A 11 10.75 -19.81 15.10
C TYR A 11 10.76 -18.56 16.00
N GLY A 12 9.71 -17.74 15.96
CA GLY A 12 9.63 -16.51 16.76
C GLY A 12 9.18 -16.78 18.19
N ASN A 13 9.55 -15.90 19.10
CA ASN A 13 8.98 -15.80 20.44
C ASN A 13 7.82 -14.78 20.46
N ASP A 14 7.12 -14.67 21.59
CA ASP A 14 5.97 -13.78 21.72
C ASP A 14 6.36 -12.30 21.49
N ALA A 15 7.51 -11.86 22.00
CA ALA A 15 7.98 -10.50 21.80
C ALA A 15 8.21 -10.18 20.32
N SER A 16 8.83 -11.09 19.55
CA SER A 16 9.07 -10.88 18.13
C SER A 16 7.78 -10.93 17.31
N ARG A 17 6.82 -11.78 17.68
CA ARG A 17 5.49 -11.84 17.08
C ARG A 17 4.72 -10.55 17.31
N GLN A 18 4.74 -10.03 18.54
CA GLN A 18 4.10 -8.78 18.89
C GLN A 18 4.73 -7.59 18.17
N ALA A 19 6.05 -7.47 18.20
CA ALA A 19 6.77 -6.41 17.50
C ALA A 19 6.45 -6.39 15.99
N TYR A 20 6.37 -7.56 15.36
CA TYR A 20 5.98 -7.66 13.96
C TYR A 20 4.50 -7.28 13.72
N ALA A 21 3.60 -7.66 14.61
CA ALA A 21 2.18 -7.29 14.50
C ALA A 21 2.00 -5.77 14.59
N GLU A 22 2.66 -5.11 15.54
CA GLU A 22 2.66 -3.66 15.68
C GLU A 22 3.26 -2.96 14.45
N PHE A 23 4.41 -3.44 13.96
CA PHE A 23 5.00 -2.94 12.72
C PHE A 23 4.05 -3.09 11.53
N ALA A 24 3.43 -4.26 11.37
CA ALA A 24 2.49 -4.52 10.27
C ALA A 24 1.25 -3.62 10.35
N GLN A 25 0.73 -3.39 11.55
CA GLN A 25 -0.40 -2.49 11.79
C GLN A 25 -0.05 -1.04 11.44
N ARG A 26 1.05 -0.51 11.98
CA ARG A 26 1.52 0.86 11.67
C ARG A 26 1.74 1.04 10.17
N ARG A 27 2.35 0.05 9.52
CA ARG A 27 2.56 0.06 8.08
C ARG A 27 1.24 0.06 7.30
N ALA A 28 0.25 -0.72 7.71
CA ALA A 28 -1.06 -0.75 7.06
C ALA A 28 -1.77 0.60 7.17
N GLN A 29 -1.80 1.19 8.36
CA GLN A 29 -2.39 2.51 8.61
C GLN A 29 -1.69 3.62 7.80
N PHE A 30 -0.36 3.62 7.77
CA PHE A 30 0.42 4.54 6.94
C PHE A 30 0.08 4.42 5.45
N LEU A 31 0.00 3.20 4.92
CA LEU A 31 -0.36 2.98 3.53
C LEU A 31 -1.80 3.40 3.22
N GLN A 32 -2.74 3.10 4.12
CA GLN A 32 -4.14 3.54 3.98
C GLN A 32 -4.24 5.06 3.92
N LEU A 33 -3.50 5.77 4.79
CA LEU A 33 -3.43 7.23 4.76
C LEU A 33 -2.95 7.75 3.41
N LEU A 34 -1.83 7.24 2.90
CA LEU A 34 -1.28 7.70 1.62
C LEU A 34 -2.21 7.39 0.44
N LEU A 35 -2.83 6.21 0.41
CA LEU A 35 -3.77 5.82 -0.64
C LEU A 35 -5.06 6.66 -0.60
N LYS A 36 -5.56 7.01 0.59
CA LYS A 36 -6.69 7.95 0.76
C LYS A 36 -6.38 9.27 0.06
N TYR A 37 -5.26 9.89 0.38
CA TYR A 37 -4.90 11.19 -0.18
C TYR A 37 -4.53 11.13 -1.67
N ARG A 38 -3.96 10.02 -2.13
CA ARG A 38 -3.82 9.75 -3.57
C ARG A 38 -5.17 9.77 -4.27
N GLY A 39 -6.19 9.11 -3.71
CA GLY A 39 -7.55 9.12 -4.27
C GLY A 39 -8.17 10.51 -4.29
N LEU A 40 -8.04 11.28 -3.21
CA LEU A 40 -8.53 12.66 -3.13
C LEU A 40 -7.84 13.58 -4.17
N LEU A 41 -6.53 13.43 -4.36
CA LEU A 41 -5.80 14.15 -5.40
C LEU A 41 -6.27 13.76 -6.81
N GLN A 42 -6.50 12.48 -7.08
CA GLN A 42 -7.05 12.03 -8.37
C GLN A 42 -8.43 12.64 -8.63
N GLN A 43 -9.31 12.67 -7.63
CA GLN A 43 -10.63 13.31 -7.73
C GLN A 43 -10.50 14.83 -8.00
N ASN A 44 -9.60 15.51 -7.29
CA ASN A 44 -9.33 16.93 -7.52
C ASN A 44 -8.90 17.21 -8.97
N TYR A 45 -7.99 16.41 -9.53
CA TYR A 45 -7.55 16.58 -10.91
C TYR A 45 -8.62 16.23 -11.95
N ALA A 46 -9.49 15.28 -11.65
CA ALA A 46 -10.59 14.87 -12.52
C ALA A 46 -11.80 15.82 -12.47
N SER A 47 -11.85 16.77 -11.50
CA SER A 47 -12.95 17.73 -11.37
C SER A 47 -12.95 18.79 -12.48
N ASP A 48 -14.08 19.47 -12.67
CA ASP A 48 -14.24 20.60 -13.60
C ASP A 48 -13.76 21.95 -13.04
N ALA A 49 -13.12 21.94 -11.85
CA ALA A 49 -12.60 23.14 -11.22
C ALA A 49 -11.48 23.80 -12.06
N SER A 50 -11.31 25.12 -11.91
CA SER A 50 -10.21 25.84 -12.56
C SER A 50 -8.84 25.34 -12.08
N ASP A 51 -7.80 25.54 -12.90
CA ASP A 51 -6.44 25.19 -12.54
C ASP A 51 -5.96 25.85 -11.25
N ALA A 52 -6.40 27.10 -10.99
CA ALA A 52 -6.09 27.81 -9.75
C ALA A 52 -6.71 27.08 -8.53
N ALA A 53 -8.00 26.75 -8.61
CA ALA A 53 -8.71 26.02 -7.56
C ALA A 53 -8.13 24.62 -7.34
N LYS A 54 -7.75 23.90 -8.40
CA LYS A 54 -7.07 22.59 -8.28
C LYS A 54 -5.73 22.69 -7.56
N ARG A 55 -4.94 23.75 -7.84
CA ARG A 55 -3.66 23.98 -7.14
C ARG A 55 -3.86 24.27 -5.66
N GLU A 56 -4.82 25.13 -5.32
CA GLU A 56 -5.17 25.45 -3.95
C GLU A 56 -5.63 24.19 -3.19
N ARG A 57 -6.58 23.44 -3.77
CA ARG A 57 -7.05 22.20 -3.16
C ARG A 57 -5.94 21.17 -2.96
N LYS A 58 -5.00 21.05 -3.89
CA LYS A 58 -3.81 20.21 -3.75
C LYS A 58 -2.99 20.60 -2.51
N GLN A 59 -2.74 21.90 -2.30
CA GLN A 59 -1.98 22.37 -1.12
C GLN A 59 -2.70 22.01 0.18
N GLN A 60 -4.03 22.22 0.23
CA GLN A 60 -4.88 21.83 1.37
C GLN A 60 -4.78 20.34 1.63
N LEU A 61 -4.91 19.49 0.62
CA LEU A 61 -4.83 18.03 0.75
C LEU A 61 -3.48 17.57 1.31
N PHE A 62 -2.36 18.17 0.91
CA PHE A 62 -1.07 17.84 1.50
C PHE A 62 -0.92 18.34 2.95
N ALA A 63 -1.54 19.46 3.31
CA ALA A 63 -1.59 19.93 4.70
C ALA A 63 -2.44 18.98 5.58
N GLU A 64 -3.62 18.61 5.10
CA GLU A 64 -4.52 17.64 5.76
C GLU A 64 -3.81 16.28 5.96
N LEU A 65 -3.11 15.77 4.93
CA LEU A 65 -2.32 14.55 5.00
C LEU A 65 -1.29 14.59 6.14
N ARG A 66 -0.56 15.72 6.28
CA ARG A 66 0.42 15.88 7.36
C ARG A 66 -0.26 15.90 8.73
N GLN A 67 -1.40 16.57 8.86
CA GLN A 67 -2.15 16.62 10.11
C GLN A 67 -2.67 15.24 10.52
N GLU A 68 -3.23 14.46 9.58
CA GLU A 68 -3.67 13.09 9.88
C GLU A 68 -2.49 12.17 10.24
N TYR A 69 -1.33 12.34 9.59
CA TYR A 69 -0.13 11.60 9.99
C TYR A 69 0.27 11.90 11.44
N GLU A 70 0.24 13.16 11.86
CA GLU A 70 0.56 13.54 13.23
C GLU A 70 -0.41 12.88 14.26
N GLN A 71 -1.69 12.73 13.90
CA GLN A 71 -2.63 12.01 14.76
C GLN A 71 -2.30 10.51 14.82
N LEU A 72 -2.00 9.87 13.69
CA LEU A 72 -1.56 8.48 13.66
C LEU A 72 -0.29 8.27 14.51
N ARG A 73 0.70 9.15 14.36
CA ARG A 73 1.96 9.10 15.12
C ARG A 73 1.73 9.14 16.62
N LYS A 74 0.83 10.00 17.08
CA LYS A 74 0.44 10.06 18.51
C LYS A 74 -0.16 8.73 18.96
N GLY A 75 -1.06 8.15 18.16
CA GLY A 75 -1.67 6.85 18.43
C GLY A 75 -0.68 5.68 18.45
N TRP A 76 0.49 5.85 17.81
CA TRP A 76 1.57 4.86 17.80
C TRP A 76 2.59 5.01 18.95
N GLY A 77 2.27 5.80 19.96
CA GLY A 77 3.19 6.04 21.08
C GLY A 77 4.43 6.84 20.69
N GLY A 78 4.31 7.72 19.68
CA GLY A 78 5.43 8.55 19.21
C GLY A 78 6.40 7.84 18.27
N PHE A 79 5.99 6.73 17.63
CA PHE A 79 6.82 6.05 16.62
C PHE A 79 7.15 6.98 15.45
N THR A 80 8.44 7.14 15.16
CA THR A 80 9.00 8.13 14.21
C THR A 80 9.43 7.53 12.86
N GLY A 81 9.17 6.24 12.62
CA GLY A 81 9.72 5.50 11.47
C GLY A 81 9.31 6.04 10.10
N TYR A 82 8.25 6.88 10.01
CA TYR A 82 7.80 7.52 8.77
C TYR A 82 8.04 9.03 8.74
N ASP A 83 8.61 9.64 9.79
CA ASP A 83 8.85 11.09 9.87
C ASP A 83 9.69 11.59 8.69
N ARG A 84 10.73 10.82 8.29
CA ARG A 84 11.57 11.15 7.14
C ARG A 84 10.78 11.27 5.83
N PHE A 85 9.71 10.49 5.65
CA PHE A 85 8.84 10.61 4.47
C PHE A 85 8.10 11.95 4.47
N PHE A 86 7.67 12.44 5.63
CA PHE A 86 6.92 13.69 5.76
C PHE A 86 7.81 14.92 5.89
N ALA A 87 9.10 14.78 6.21
CA ALA A 87 10.06 15.88 6.30
C ALA A 87 10.44 16.49 4.94
N GLN A 88 10.17 15.77 3.85
CA GLN A 88 10.44 16.24 2.49
C GLN A 88 9.22 16.96 1.89
N ASP A 89 9.44 17.73 0.82
CA ASP A 89 8.36 18.30 0.02
C ASP A 89 7.62 17.20 -0.73
N LEU A 90 6.46 16.81 -0.18
CA LEU A 90 5.64 15.78 -0.78
C LEU A 90 5.02 16.27 -2.09
N THR A 91 5.11 15.41 -3.09
CA THR A 91 4.54 15.64 -4.42
C THR A 91 3.61 14.48 -4.80
N ASN A 92 2.82 14.69 -5.85
CA ASN A 92 1.99 13.63 -6.43
C ASN A 92 2.80 12.37 -6.79
N ALA A 93 4.08 12.53 -7.20
CA ALA A 93 4.94 11.41 -7.55
C ALA A 93 5.21 10.47 -6.36
N HIS A 94 5.35 11.01 -5.16
CA HIS A 94 5.52 10.22 -3.95
C HIS A 94 4.31 9.32 -3.68
N LEU A 95 3.08 9.87 -3.81
CA LEU A 95 1.85 9.12 -3.62
C LEU A 95 1.58 8.14 -4.78
N ALA A 96 1.92 8.52 -6.00
CA ALA A 96 1.82 7.65 -7.17
C ALA A 96 2.73 6.42 -7.05
N ALA A 97 3.97 6.60 -6.59
CA ALA A 97 4.90 5.52 -6.34
C ALA A 97 4.36 4.52 -5.30
N VAL A 98 3.76 5.02 -4.21
CA VAL A 98 3.10 4.16 -3.21
C VAL A 98 1.98 3.33 -3.85
N GLY A 99 1.14 3.94 -4.70
CA GLY A 99 0.11 3.23 -5.45
C GLY A 99 0.69 2.14 -6.33
N ALA A 100 1.68 2.47 -7.17
CA ALA A 100 2.30 1.52 -8.11
C ALA A 100 2.82 0.26 -7.41
N TYR A 101 3.37 0.39 -6.19
CA TYR A 101 3.85 -0.75 -5.40
C TYR A 101 2.74 -1.52 -4.67
N ASN A 102 1.59 -0.92 -4.39
CA ASN A 102 0.56 -1.52 -3.55
C ASN A 102 -0.70 -1.93 -4.32
N ASP A 103 -0.97 -1.34 -5.47
CA ASP A 103 -2.18 -1.61 -6.27
C ASP A 103 -2.30 -3.11 -6.67
N LEU A 104 -1.18 -3.81 -6.87
CA LEU A 104 -1.17 -5.23 -7.24
C LEU A 104 -1.05 -6.19 -6.04
N VAL A 105 -0.86 -5.69 -4.82
CA VAL A 105 -0.75 -6.57 -3.64
C VAL A 105 -1.98 -7.46 -3.46
N PRO A 106 -3.23 -6.98 -3.61
CA PRO A 106 -4.40 -7.85 -3.51
C PRO A 106 -4.43 -8.99 -4.54
N ALA A 107 -3.93 -8.74 -5.77
CA ALA A 107 -3.83 -9.78 -6.80
C ALA A 107 -2.85 -10.89 -6.40
N PHE A 108 -1.69 -10.52 -5.86
CA PHE A 108 -0.70 -11.51 -5.39
C PHE A 108 -1.15 -12.23 -4.12
N ASP A 109 -1.88 -11.58 -3.22
CA ASP A 109 -2.49 -12.23 -2.06
C ASP A 109 -3.55 -13.27 -2.50
N ALA A 110 -4.37 -12.92 -3.51
CA ALA A 110 -5.33 -13.85 -4.10
C ALA A 110 -4.64 -15.04 -4.79
N LEU A 111 -3.57 -14.77 -5.54
CA LEU A 111 -2.77 -15.81 -6.20
C LEU A 111 -2.15 -16.78 -5.20
N LEU A 112 -1.61 -16.28 -4.08
CA LEU A 112 -1.09 -17.12 -3.02
C LEU A 112 -2.19 -17.98 -2.38
N ALA A 113 -3.37 -17.41 -2.14
CA ALA A 113 -4.52 -18.15 -1.63
C ALA A 113 -4.98 -19.26 -2.61
N GLN A 114 -5.08 -18.94 -3.92
CA GLN A 114 -5.40 -19.94 -4.96
C GLN A 114 -4.34 -21.04 -5.08
N SER A 115 -3.09 -20.74 -4.76
CA SER A 115 -2.01 -21.72 -4.67
C SER A 115 -2.07 -22.58 -3.38
N GLY A 116 -3.14 -22.46 -2.57
CA GLY A 116 -3.26 -23.15 -1.28
C GLY A 116 -2.25 -22.68 -0.24
N GLY A 117 -1.68 -21.49 -0.41
CA GLY A 117 -0.61 -20.96 0.44
C GLY A 117 0.75 -21.64 0.21
N ASP A 118 0.90 -22.46 -0.82
CA ASP A 118 2.14 -23.13 -1.21
C ASP A 118 3.04 -22.15 -1.98
N PHE A 119 4.19 -21.76 -1.39
CA PHE A 119 5.10 -20.80 -2.01
C PHE A 119 5.76 -21.29 -3.32
N PRO A 120 6.23 -22.54 -3.46
CA PRO A 120 6.70 -23.07 -4.74
C PRO A 120 5.68 -22.94 -5.86
N LYS A 121 4.42 -23.33 -5.63
CA LYS A 121 3.33 -23.18 -6.60
C LYS A 121 3.07 -21.70 -6.90
N PHE A 122 2.97 -20.87 -5.89
CA PHE A 122 2.80 -19.42 -6.03
C PHE A 122 3.91 -18.79 -6.90
N TYR A 123 5.17 -19.12 -6.66
CA TYR A 123 6.27 -18.60 -7.47
C TYR A 123 6.24 -19.12 -8.91
N GLY A 124 5.77 -20.36 -9.13
CA GLY A 124 5.53 -20.89 -10.46
C GLY A 124 4.50 -20.05 -11.24
N GLU A 125 3.37 -19.74 -10.61
CA GLU A 125 2.33 -18.90 -11.19
C GLU A 125 2.80 -17.45 -11.43
N VAL A 126 3.55 -16.87 -10.49
CA VAL A 126 4.15 -15.54 -10.68
C VAL A 126 5.07 -15.51 -11.89
N LYS A 127 5.93 -16.54 -12.09
CA LYS A 127 6.79 -16.64 -13.26
C LYS A 127 5.99 -16.78 -14.55
N ARG A 128 4.92 -17.58 -14.54
CA ARG A 128 4.02 -17.75 -15.69
C ARG A 128 3.37 -16.42 -16.09
N ILE A 129 2.82 -15.68 -15.12
CA ILE A 129 2.21 -14.36 -15.36
C ILE A 129 3.27 -13.36 -15.85
N ALA A 130 4.46 -13.36 -15.26
CA ALA A 130 5.54 -12.45 -15.64
C ALA A 130 6.02 -12.66 -17.09
N ALA A 131 5.93 -13.88 -17.63
CA ALA A 131 6.28 -14.22 -19.00
C ALA A 131 5.23 -13.78 -20.05
N MET A 132 4.03 -13.35 -19.62
CA MET A 132 2.98 -12.90 -20.53
C MET A 132 3.30 -11.51 -21.12
N PRO A 133 2.81 -11.22 -22.36
CA PRO A 133 2.77 -9.84 -22.86
C PRO A 133 2.07 -8.90 -21.88
N LYS A 134 2.48 -7.62 -21.88
CA LYS A 134 2.01 -6.63 -20.88
C LYS A 134 0.48 -6.60 -20.74
N GLY A 135 -0.25 -6.57 -21.84
CA GLY A 135 -1.74 -6.49 -21.81
C GLY A 135 -2.40 -7.70 -21.16
N GLU A 136 -1.93 -8.91 -21.49
CA GLU A 136 -2.42 -10.16 -20.92
C GLU A 136 -2.08 -10.27 -19.43
N ARG A 137 -0.84 -9.92 -19.05
CA ARG A 137 -0.39 -9.87 -17.67
C ARG A 137 -1.25 -8.93 -16.83
N ASP A 138 -1.47 -7.70 -17.32
CA ASP A 138 -2.28 -6.71 -16.62
C ASP A 138 -3.74 -7.16 -16.49
N GLY A 139 -4.27 -7.88 -17.50
CA GLY A 139 -5.59 -8.51 -17.47
C GLY A 139 -5.69 -9.63 -16.44
N ALA A 140 -4.71 -10.54 -16.42
CA ALA A 140 -4.65 -11.64 -15.47
C ALA A 140 -4.59 -11.12 -14.00
N LEU A 141 -3.75 -10.11 -13.73
CA LEU A 141 -3.64 -9.51 -12.39
C LEU A 141 -4.93 -8.80 -11.97
N ARG A 142 -5.62 -8.08 -12.86
CA ARG A 142 -6.93 -7.48 -12.57
C ARG A 142 -8.00 -8.52 -12.28
N GLY A 143 -8.04 -9.62 -13.06
CA GLY A 143 -8.96 -10.73 -12.82
C GLY A 143 -8.82 -11.35 -11.43
N LEU A 144 -7.58 -11.46 -10.92
CA LEU A 144 -7.31 -11.95 -9.56
C LEU A 144 -7.84 -10.99 -8.46
N GLN A 145 -7.88 -9.68 -8.72
CA GLN A 145 -8.41 -8.71 -7.76
C GLN A 145 -9.93 -8.79 -7.64
N THR A 146 -10.64 -9.01 -8.75
CA THR A 146 -12.11 -9.06 -8.78
C THR A 146 -12.69 -10.37 -8.26
N ALA A 147 -11.96 -11.46 -8.34
CA ALA A 147 -12.39 -12.77 -7.83
C ALA A 147 -12.49 -12.88 -6.31
N ARG A 148 -12.11 -11.85 -5.57
CA ARG A 148 -12.11 -11.80 -4.10
C ARG A 148 -13.32 -11.07 -3.50
N ASN A 149 -14.12 -10.40 -4.31
CA ASN A 149 -15.37 -9.73 -3.92
C ASN A 149 -16.56 -10.64 -4.16
#